data_45745a75c8a7a516feb433f88e048444
#
_entry.id   45745a75c8a7a516feb433f88e048444
#
_cell.length_a   1.000
_cell.length_b   1.000
_cell.length_c   1.000
_cell.angle_alpha   90.00
_cell.angle_beta   90.00
_cell.angle_gamma   90.00
#
_symmetry.space_group_name_H-M   'P 1'
#
loop_
_entity.id
_entity.type
_entity.pdbx_description
1 polymer ?
#
loop_
_entity_poly.entity_id
_entity_poly.type
_entity_poly.pdbx_seq_one_letter_code
_entity_poly.pdbx_strand_id
1 'polypeptide(L)'
;KKSISSPGAGNYITLAKAVAATQAIVGEETIQKRSFVQAHGSSTPQNRITESMIFDKVAKAFSIKSWPVTAVKAFVGHPLGPASGDQLSNTLGCFADGILPGIKTASVTADDVVDENLNILMEDAEMAMDVAFLNSKGFGGNNATASVLAPNLVEKMLSKRYGDAAIKEYHTKREVVRAAAQDYDAAASGGDLRVIYRFGEGIIEDHEIEVSTESVSLASFPNSVNLKMANPFGDMTD
;
A
#
# COMPACT_ATOMS: atom_id res chain seq x y z
N LYS A 1 21.47 6.06 17.28
CA LYS A 1 20.62 5.60 16.18
C LYS A 1 21.26 4.35 15.63
N LYS A 2 20.57 3.23 15.65
CA LYS A 2 21.09 2.00 15.10
C LYS A 2 20.79 1.94 13.60
N SER A 3 21.74 1.42 12.85
CA SER A 3 21.60 1.28 11.40
C SER A 3 20.42 0.39 11.02
N ILE A 4 19.98 0.49 9.78
CA ILE A 4 18.91 -0.31 9.17
C ILE A 4 19.12 -1.82 9.43
N SER A 5 20.35 -2.26 9.58
CA SER A 5 20.79 -3.64 9.61
C SER A 5 20.77 -4.32 10.97
N SER A 6 20.56 -3.64 12.10
CA SER A 6 20.72 -4.32 13.40
C SER A 6 19.85 -3.73 14.51
N PRO A 7 19.11 -4.50 15.17
CA PRO A 7 18.36 -5.74 14.90
C PRO A 7 17.03 -5.48 14.20
N GLY A 8 16.82 -4.28 13.64
CA GLY A 8 15.60 -3.91 12.94
C GLY A 8 14.39 -3.68 13.87
N ALA A 9 14.59 -3.25 15.12
CA ALA A 9 13.53 -3.11 16.12
C ALA A 9 12.32 -2.30 15.63
N GLY A 10 12.54 -1.20 14.92
CA GLY A 10 11.45 -0.41 14.33
C GLY A 10 10.59 -1.21 13.37
N ASN A 11 11.20 -2.06 12.56
CA ASN A 11 10.46 -2.89 11.61
C ASN A 11 9.70 -4.04 12.30
N TYR A 12 10.26 -4.66 13.35
CA TYR A 12 9.49 -5.59 14.19
C TYR A 12 8.22 -4.94 14.75
N ILE A 13 8.36 -3.72 15.28
CA ILE A 13 7.24 -2.99 15.88
C ILE A 13 6.18 -2.69 14.82
N THR A 14 6.57 -2.15 13.67
CA THR A 14 5.61 -1.74 12.64
C THR A 14 4.87 -2.95 12.06
N LEU A 15 5.59 -4.02 11.72
CA LEU A 15 4.98 -5.22 11.17
C LEU A 15 4.09 -5.93 12.19
N ALA A 16 4.59 -6.17 13.40
CA ALA A 16 3.81 -6.87 14.42
C ALA A 16 2.55 -6.10 14.82
N LYS A 17 2.63 -4.75 14.90
CA LYS A 17 1.44 -3.92 15.16
C LYS A 17 0.46 -3.95 14.00
N ALA A 18 0.93 -3.92 12.75
CA ALA A 18 0.07 -4.04 11.58
C ALA A 18 -0.66 -5.40 11.56
N VAL A 19 0.05 -6.49 11.79
CA VAL A 19 -0.54 -7.83 11.87
C VAL A 19 -1.55 -7.92 13.00
N ALA A 20 -1.21 -7.48 14.21
CA ALA A 20 -2.10 -7.52 15.37
C ALA A 20 -3.37 -6.68 15.14
N ALA A 21 -3.23 -5.46 14.63
CA ALA A 21 -4.37 -4.58 14.33
C ALA A 21 -5.29 -5.18 13.26
N THR A 22 -4.69 -5.79 12.23
CA THR A 22 -5.46 -6.43 11.17
C THR A 22 -6.15 -7.71 11.67
N GLN A 23 -5.45 -8.51 12.48
CA GLN A 23 -6.05 -9.70 13.11
C GLN A 23 -7.29 -9.35 13.95
N ALA A 24 -7.26 -8.24 14.66
CA ALA A 24 -8.42 -7.77 15.43
C ALA A 24 -9.63 -7.42 14.54
N ILE A 25 -9.41 -7.12 13.26
CA ILE A 25 -10.47 -6.78 12.29
C ILE A 25 -10.97 -8.03 11.57
N VAL A 26 -10.06 -8.86 11.05
CA VAL A 26 -10.39 -9.95 10.11
C VAL A 26 -10.36 -11.35 10.75
N GLY A 27 -9.87 -11.46 11.97
CA GLY A 27 -9.73 -12.72 12.70
C GLY A 27 -8.39 -13.44 12.43
N GLU A 28 -8.08 -14.37 13.32
CA GLU A 28 -6.82 -15.11 13.33
C GLU A 28 -6.68 -16.01 12.09
N GLU A 29 -7.72 -16.74 11.73
CA GLU A 29 -7.71 -17.66 10.60
C GLU A 29 -7.38 -16.96 9.28
N THR A 30 -7.94 -15.77 9.06
CA THR A 30 -7.66 -14.96 7.85
C THR A 30 -6.18 -14.56 7.80
N ILE A 31 -5.61 -14.14 8.93
CA ILE A 31 -4.19 -13.80 9.01
C ILE A 31 -3.32 -15.01 8.72
N GLN A 32 -3.65 -16.16 9.30
CA GLN A 32 -2.83 -17.37 9.18
C GLN A 32 -2.87 -18.01 7.78
N LYS A 33 -4.01 -17.94 7.10
CA LYS A 33 -4.24 -18.70 5.86
C LYS A 33 -4.39 -17.84 4.60
N ARG A 34 -4.72 -16.55 4.75
CA ARG A 34 -5.14 -15.69 3.64
C ARG A 34 -4.42 -14.34 3.64
N SER A 35 -3.22 -14.28 4.23
CA SER A 35 -2.38 -13.08 4.18
C SER A 35 -1.04 -13.35 3.49
N PHE A 36 -0.43 -12.29 2.97
CA PHE A 36 0.90 -12.33 2.37
C PHE A 36 1.67 -11.04 2.64
N VAL A 37 2.97 -11.05 2.38
CA VAL A 37 3.85 -9.91 2.57
C VAL A 37 4.40 -9.43 1.22
N GLN A 38 4.27 -8.15 0.97
CA GLN A 38 5.06 -7.42 -0.02
C GLN A 38 6.34 -6.94 0.68
N ALA A 39 7.44 -7.63 0.44
CA ALA A 39 8.70 -7.28 1.05
C ALA A 39 9.22 -5.92 0.56
N HIS A 40 9.95 -5.20 1.41
CA HIS A 40 10.77 -4.08 0.93
C HIS A 40 11.75 -4.55 -0.15
N GLY A 41 12.35 -5.71 0.04
CA GLY A 41 12.97 -6.50 -1.03
C GLY A 41 14.02 -5.76 -1.84
N SER A 42 14.92 -4.98 -1.18
CA SER A 42 15.99 -4.25 -1.89
C SER A 42 17.14 -5.13 -2.36
N SER A 43 17.09 -6.43 -2.08
CA SER A 43 18.08 -7.41 -2.53
C SER A 43 19.52 -7.23 -1.98
N THR A 44 19.71 -6.28 -1.08
CA THR A 44 21.02 -6.11 -0.44
C THR A 44 21.23 -7.17 0.64
N PRO A 45 22.48 -7.67 0.86
CA PRO A 45 22.74 -8.68 1.89
C PRO A 45 22.22 -8.30 3.28
N GLN A 46 22.44 -7.08 3.70
CA GLN A 46 21.97 -6.58 5.00
C GLN A 46 20.45 -6.55 5.11
N ASN A 47 19.74 -6.18 4.03
CA ASN A 47 18.29 -6.12 4.07
C ASN A 47 17.66 -7.51 4.05
N ARG A 48 18.12 -8.43 3.20
CA ARG A 48 17.53 -9.76 3.09
C ARG A 48 17.60 -10.53 4.40
N ILE A 49 18.75 -10.48 5.10
CA ILE A 49 18.92 -11.11 6.42
C ILE A 49 17.95 -10.51 7.43
N THR A 50 17.99 -9.18 7.57
CA THR A 50 17.16 -8.49 8.57
C THR A 50 15.67 -8.67 8.29
N GLU A 51 15.25 -8.56 7.05
CA GLU A 51 13.85 -8.61 6.66
C GLU A 51 13.28 -10.02 6.82
N SER A 52 13.99 -11.04 6.36
CA SER A 52 13.56 -12.43 6.52
C SER A 52 13.45 -12.85 7.99
N MET A 53 14.44 -12.48 8.83
CA MET A 53 14.37 -12.71 10.28
C MET A 53 13.14 -12.05 10.93
N ILE A 54 12.77 -10.84 10.49
CA ILE A 54 11.61 -10.13 11.03
C ILE A 54 10.33 -10.84 10.63
N PHE A 55 10.18 -11.18 9.35
CA PHE A 55 9.01 -11.86 8.84
C PHE A 55 8.83 -13.22 9.51
N ASP A 56 9.90 -14.01 9.61
CA ASP A 56 9.86 -15.33 10.24
C ASP A 56 9.43 -15.26 11.71
N LYS A 57 10.02 -14.36 12.49
CA LYS A 57 9.65 -14.19 13.89
C LYS A 57 8.21 -13.72 14.09
N VAL A 58 7.73 -12.82 13.23
CA VAL A 58 6.33 -12.38 13.28
C VAL A 58 5.41 -13.51 12.84
N ALA A 59 5.74 -14.23 11.76
CA ALA A 59 4.98 -15.40 11.33
C ALA A 59 4.86 -16.44 12.46
N LYS A 60 5.97 -16.78 13.12
CA LYS A 60 5.99 -17.69 14.26
C LYS A 60 5.10 -17.21 15.42
N ALA A 61 5.19 -15.92 15.77
CA ALA A 61 4.42 -15.34 16.88
C ALA A 61 2.91 -15.36 16.64
N PHE A 62 2.47 -15.19 15.38
CA PHE A 62 1.06 -15.22 14.96
C PHE A 62 0.62 -16.58 14.43
N SER A 63 1.44 -17.62 14.58
CA SER A 63 1.16 -18.99 14.11
C SER A 63 0.90 -19.10 12.60
N ILE A 64 1.47 -18.19 11.82
CA ILE A 64 1.42 -18.22 10.35
C ILE A 64 2.46 -19.22 9.87
N LYS A 65 2.05 -20.20 9.10
CA LYS A 65 2.95 -21.19 8.50
C LYS A 65 3.08 -20.93 7.01
N SER A 66 4.29 -21.06 6.49
CA SER A 66 4.57 -20.82 5.05
C SER A 66 4.01 -19.49 4.54
N TRP A 67 4.28 -18.41 5.29
CA TRP A 67 3.76 -17.10 4.95
C TRP A 67 4.25 -16.64 3.57
N PRO A 68 3.38 -16.42 2.58
CA PRO A 68 3.81 -16.02 1.26
C PRO A 68 4.50 -14.66 1.28
N VAL A 69 5.67 -14.58 0.66
CA VAL A 69 6.46 -13.35 0.51
C VAL A 69 6.76 -13.12 -0.96
N THR A 70 6.43 -11.93 -1.45
CA THR A 70 6.76 -11.47 -2.81
C THR A 70 7.48 -10.13 -2.76
N ALA A 71 8.18 -9.75 -3.84
CA ALA A 71 8.97 -8.54 -3.91
C ALA A 71 8.92 -7.90 -5.30
N VAL A 72 8.01 -6.95 -5.49
CA VAL A 72 7.78 -6.27 -6.78
C VAL A 72 9.03 -5.56 -7.33
N LYS A 73 9.97 -5.17 -6.47
CA LYS A 73 11.23 -4.54 -6.90
C LYS A 73 12.11 -5.43 -7.77
N ALA A 74 11.89 -6.74 -7.75
CA ALA A 74 12.55 -7.65 -8.69
C ALA A 74 12.25 -7.31 -10.15
N PHE A 75 11.10 -6.68 -10.42
CA PHE A 75 10.64 -6.33 -11.77
C PHE A 75 10.82 -4.85 -12.11
N VAL A 76 10.52 -3.96 -11.16
CA VAL A 76 10.46 -2.50 -11.41
C VAL A 76 11.64 -1.73 -10.81
N GLY A 77 12.53 -2.41 -10.09
CA GLY A 77 13.63 -1.77 -9.38
C GLY A 77 13.18 -1.05 -8.10
N HIS A 78 14.04 -0.19 -7.56
CA HIS A 78 13.77 0.56 -6.33
C HIS A 78 13.60 2.05 -6.63
N PRO A 79 12.38 2.56 -6.83
CA PRO A 79 12.11 3.95 -7.20
C PRO A 79 12.22 4.94 -6.03
N LEU A 80 12.72 4.52 -4.88
CA LEU A 80 12.91 5.31 -3.65
C LEU A 80 11.57 5.78 -3.06
N GLY A 81 11.18 7.04 -3.28
CA GLY A 81 9.97 7.63 -2.72
C GLY A 81 8.69 6.85 -3.04
N PRO A 82 8.38 6.54 -4.30
CA PRO A 82 7.14 5.86 -4.69
C PRO A 82 7.14 4.34 -4.51
N ALA A 83 8.18 3.74 -3.91
CA ALA A 83 8.32 2.29 -3.78
C ALA A 83 7.13 1.58 -3.12
N SER A 84 6.45 2.24 -2.19
CA SER A 84 5.21 1.71 -1.58
C SER A 84 4.01 1.81 -2.52
N GLY A 85 4.03 2.75 -3.47
CA GLY A 85 3.04 2.84 -4.54
C GLY A 85 3.11 1.64 -5.47
N ASP A 86 4.32 1.21 -5.85
CA ASP A 86 4.51 0.00 -6.66
C ASP A 86 4.05 -1.26 -5.91
N GLN A 87 4.36 -1.37 -4.61
CA GLN A 87 3.84 -2.46 -3.78
C GLN A 87 2.31 -2.46 -3.73
N LEU A 88 1.68 -1.29 -3.58
CA LEU A 88 0.23 -1.17 -3.56
C LEU A 88 -0.38 -1.54 -4.91
N SER A 89 0.14 -1.02 -6.01
CA SER A 89 -0.34 -1.33 -7.36
C SER A 89 -0.25 -2.83 -7.66
N ASN A 90 0.88 -3.46 -7.33
CA ASN A 90 1.04 -4.90 -7.45
C ASN A 90 0.04 -5.67 -6.56
N THR A 91 -0.17 -5.22 -5.31
CA THR A 91 -1.14 -5.84 -4.41
C THR A 91 -2.56 -5.80 -4.95
N LEU A 92 -2.97 -4.69 -5.56
CA LEU A 92 -4.29 -4.58 -6.18
C LEU A 92 -4.44 -5.57 -7.35
N GLY A 93 -3.39 -5.74 -8.16
CA GLY A 93 -3.34 -6.79 -9.18
C GLY A 93 -3.44 -8.19 -8.58
N CYS A 94 -2.69 -8.48 -7.51
CA CYS A 94 -2.77 -9.78 -6.81
C CYS A 94 -4.20 -10.09 -6.34
N PHE A 95 -4.92 -9.09 -5.82
CA PHE A 95 -6.32 -9.29 -5.41
C PHE A 95 -7.29 -9.43 -6.58
N ALA A 96 -7.03 -8.76 -7.70
CA ALA A 96 -7.88 -8.84 -8.88
C ALA A 96 -7.75 -10.18 -9.60
N ASP A 97 -6.52 -10.66 -9.75
CA ASP A 97 -6.20 -11.83 -10.58
C ASP A 97 -6.09 -13.13 -9.76
N GLY A 98 -5.97 -13.03 -8.42
CA GLY A 98 -5.75 -14.18 -7.55
C GLY A 98 -4.37 -14.82 -7.72
N ILE A 99 -3.39 -14.05 -8.22
CA ILE A 99 -2.03 -14.51 -8.48
C ILE A 99 -1.05 -13.68 -7.65
N LEU A 100 -0.17 -14.34 -6.92
CA LEU A 100 1.00 -13.73 -6.30
C LEU A 100 2.21 -13.93 -7.22
N PRO A 101 2.82 -12.85 -7.76
CA PRO A 101 3.97 -13.00 -8.63
C PRO A 101 5.19 -13.44 -7.84
N GLY A 102 5.88 -14.44 -8.37
CA GLY A 102 7.17 -14.89 -7.86
C GLY A 102 8.29 -13.92 -8.21
N ILE A 103 9.40 -13.99 -7.51
CA ILE A 103 10.56 -13.11 -7.73
C ILE A 103 11.21 -13.36 -9.10
N LYS A 104 11.24 -14.61 -9.59
CA LYS A 104 11.76 -15.06 -10.93
C LYS A 104 13.19 -14.65 -11.29
N THR A 105 13.76 -13.65 -10.63
CA THR A 105 15.14 -13.20 -10.82
C THR A 105 16.16 -14.00 -10.00
N ALA A 106 15.65 -14.92 -9.16
CA ALA A 106 16.43 -15.87 -8.38
C ALA A 106 15.74 -17.24 -8.44
N SER A 107 16.51 -18.31 -8.40
CA SER A 107 16.00 -19.69 -8.35
C SER A 107 16.07 -20.31 -6.96
N VAL A 108 16.85 -19.71 -6.07
CA VAL A 108 17.04 -20.16 -4.67
C VAL A 108 17.21 -18.95 -3.76
N THR A 109 16.86 -19.13 -2.49
CA THR A 109 17.20 -18.18 -1.44
C THR A 109 18.68 -18.25 -1.10
N ALA A 110 19.25 -17.15 -0.63
CA ALA A 110 20.63 -17.18 -0.12
C ALA A 110 20.68 -17.89 1.24
N ASP A 111 21.83 -18.51 1.56
CA ASP A 111 22.01 -19.32 2.80
C ASP A 111 21.77 -18.53 4.10
N ASP A 112 21.85 -17.22 4.05
CA ASP A 112 21.65 -16.32 5.20
C ASP A 112 20.19 -15.83 5.35
N VAL A 113 19.28 -16.31 4.53
CA VAL A 113 17.84 -16.01 4.63
C VAL A 113 17.19 -16.96 5.63
N VAL A 114 16.41 -16.40 6.55
CA VAL A 114 15.61 -17.17 7.52
C VAL A 114 14.20 -17.32 6.96
N ASP A 115 13.81 -18.55 6.64
CA ASP A 115 12.56 -18.86 5.95
C ASP A 115 11.77 -20.05 6.54
N GLU A 116 12.03 -20.45 7.79
CA GLU A 116 11.37 -21.60 8.44
C GLU A 116 9.84 -21.51 8.39
N ASN A 117 9.28 -20.30 8.54
CA ASN A 117 7.85 -20.03 8.52
C ASN A 117 7.41 -19.21 7.28
N LEU A 118 8.30 -19.03 6.30
CA LEU A 118 8.06 -18.23 5.10
C LEU A 118 7.99 -19.12 3.85
N ASN A 119 7.23 -18.66 2.88
CA ASN A 119 7.23 -19.14 1.52
C ASN A 119 7.64 -18.00 0.60
N ILE A 120 8.95 -17.84 0.38
CA ILE A 120 9.48 -16.83 -0.53
C ILE A 120 9.23 -17.31 -1.96
N LEU A 121 8.29 -16.68 -2.64
CA LEU A 121 7.83 -17.11 -3.95
C LEU A 121 8.89 -16.84 -5.01
N MET A 122 9.43 -17.89 -5.64
CA MET A 122 10.32 -17.79 -6.81
C MET A 122 9.55 -17.87 -8.11
N GLU A 123 8.40 -18.54 -8.11
CA GLU A 123 7.47 -18.67 -9.23
C GLU A 123 6.11 -18.08 -8.86
N ASP A 124 5.31 -17.77 -9.88
CA ASP A 124 3.94 -17.29 -9.68
C ASP A 124 3.10 -18.35 -8.97
N ALA A 125 2.28 -17.92 -8.04
CA ALA A 125 1.39 -18.80 -7.30
C ALA A 125 -0.07 -18.32 -7.40
N GLU A 126 -0.95 -19.22 -7.82
CA GLU A 126 -2.41 -18.97 -7.76
C GLU A 126 -2.86 -19.08 -6.31
N MET A 127 -3.09 -17.93 -5.70
CA MET A 127 -3.45 -17.82 -4.28
C MET A 127 -4.40 -16.64 -4.06
N ALA A 128 -5.69 -16.95 -3.81
CA ALA A 128 -6.66 -15.92 -3.46
C ALA A 128 -6.44 -15.46 -2.02
N MET A 129 -5.92 -14.27 -1.83
CA MET A 129 -5.60 -13.67 -0.52
C MET A 129 -6.60 -12.58 -0.15
N ASP A 130 -6.74 -12.35 1.15
CA ASP A 130 -7.64 -11.33 1.71
C ASP A 130 -6.88 -10.15 2.34
N VAL A 131 -5.61 -10.35 2.69
CA VAL A 131 -4.78 -9.34 3.37
C VAL A 131 -3.38 -9.31 2.76
N ALA A 132 -2.87 -8.11 2.49
CA ALA A 132 -1.48 -7.88 2.17
C ALA A 132 -0.83 -6.96 3.22
N PHE A 133 0.40 -7.28 3.61
CA PHE A 133 1.23 -6.42 4.43
C PHE A 133 2.35 -5.82 3.58
N LEU A 134 2.29 -4.51 3.33
CA LEU A 134 3.29 -3.79 2.58
C LEU A 134 4.38 -3.31 3.54
N ASN A 135 5.55 -3.95 3.50
CA ASN A 135 6.66 -3.59 4.36
C ASN A 135 7.59 -2.62 3.65
N SER A 136 7.88 -1.50 4.30
CA SER A 136 8.74 -0.44 3.74
C SER A 136 9.78 0.00 4.73
N LYS A 137 10.99 0.23 4.21
CA LYS A 137 12.14 0.72 4.97
C LYS A 137 12.73 1.93 4.26
N GLY A 138 13.04 2.96 5.03
CA GLY A 138 13.71 4.16 4.56
C GLY A 138 15.08 4.33 5.20
N PHE A 139 15.91 5.14 4.58
CA PHE A 139 17.23 5.51 5.13
C PHE A 139 17.09 6.15 6.52
N GLY A 140 18.07 5.91 7.38
CA GLY A 140 18.06 6.41 8.75
C GLY A 140 17.20 5.61 9.72
N GLY A 141 16.73 4.43 9.33
CA GLY A 141 15.96 3.52 10.21
C GLY A 141 14.48 3.85 10.28
N ASN A 142 13.93 4.56 9.29
CA ASN A 142 12.49 4.72 9.13
C ASN A 142 11.86 3.41 8.67
N ASN A 143 10.76 3.02 9.29
CA ASN A 143 10.03 1.81 8.93
C ASN A 143 8.54 2.10 8.95
N ALA A 144 7.83 1.53 7.98
CA ALA A 144 6.38 1.58 7.91
C ALA A 144 5.86 0.23 7.41
N THR A 145 4.72 -0.19 7.92
CA THR A 145 3.97 -1.33 7.39
C THR A 145 2.52 -0.92 7.22
N ALA A 146 2.01 -1.06 6.01
CA ALA A 146 0.59 -0.86 5.72
C ALA A 146 -0.11 -2.21 5.59
N SER A 147 -1.35 -2.29 6.06
CA SER A 147 -2.25 -3.41 5.81
C SER A 147 -3.23 -3.02 4.72
N VAL A 148 -3.38 -3.87 3.71
CA VAL A 148 -4.34 -3.68 2.62
C VAL A 148 -5.30 -4.87 2.64
N LEU A 149 -6.58 -4.57 2.68
CA LEU A 149 -7.64 -5.58 2.68
C LEU A 149 -8.19 -5.77 1.26
N ALA A 150 -8.46 -7.01 0.89
CA ALA A 150 -9.02 -7.32 -0.42
C ALA A 150 -10.43 -6.72 -0.59
N PRO A 151 -10.82 -6.33 -1.82
CA PRO A 151 -12.10 -5.67 -2.10
C PRO A 151 -13.33 -6.43 -1.59
N ASN A 152 -13.36 -7.76 -1.75
CA ASN A 152 -14.45 -8.61 -1.26
C ASN A 152 -14.64 -8.56 0.26
N LEU A 153 -13.55 -8.42 1.01
CA LEU A 153 -13.60 -8.29 2.46
C LEU A 153 -14.08 -6.89 2.85
N VAL A 154 -13.56 -5.86 2.19
CA VAL A 154 -13.96 -4.47 2.42
C VAL A 154 -15.44 -4.27 2.09
N GLU A 155 -15.94 -4.82 0.98
CA GLU A 155 -17.36 -4.73 0.62
C GLU A 155 -18.25 -5.36 1.69
N LYS A 156 -17.89 -6.52 2.25
CA LYS A 156 -18.63 -7.13 3.38
C LYS A 156 -18.65 -6.23 4.61
N MET A 157 -17.52 -5.59 4.93
CA MET A 157 -17.43 -4.66 6.05
C MET A 157 -18.30 -3.42 5.83
N LEU A 158 -18.29 -2.88 4.62
CA LEU A 158 -19.10 -1.71 4.23
C LEU A 158 -20.59 -2.05 4.20
N SER A 159 -20.97 -3.22 3.66
CA SER A 159 -22.34 -3.70 3.67
C SER A 159 -22.88 -3.83 5.10
N LYS A 160 -22.08 -4.38 6.02
CA LYS A 160 -22.44 -4.48 7.44
C LYS A 160 -22.63 -3.11 8.10
N ARG A 161 -21.86 -2.11 7.69
CA ARG A 161 -21.90 -0.75 8.27
C ARG A 161 -23.01 0.11 7.69
N TYR A 162 -23.22 0.07 6.38
CA TYR A 162 -24.09 0.99 5.65
C TYR A 162 -25.34 0.33 5.05
N GLY A 163 -25.41 -1.00 5.05
CA GLY A 163 -26.49 -1.80 4.48
C GLY A 163 -26.30 -2.11 2.99
N ASP A 164 -26.91 -3.20 2.55
CA ASP A 164 -26.79 -3.70 1.17
C ASP A 164 -27.35 -2.74 0.12
N ALA A 165 -28.37 -1.95 0.49
CA ALA A 165 -28.95 -0.95 -0.40
C ALA A 165 -27.92 0.14 -0.79
N ALA A 166 -27.14 0.63 0.18
CA ALA A 166 -26.08 1.62 -0.06
C ALA A 166 -24.97 1.04 -0.94
N ILE A 167 -24.59 -0.21 -0.73
CA ILE A 167 -23.59 -0.90 -1.57
C ILE A 167 -24.10 -1.08 -3.00
N LYS A 168 -25.36 -1.44 -3.17
CA LYS A 168 -25.97 -1.55 -4.50
C LYS A 168 -25.99 -0.21 -5.25
N GLU A 169 -26.34 0.87 -4.56
CA GLU A 169 -26.27 2.23 -5.13
C GLU A 169 -24.84 2.61 -5.53
N TYR A 170 -23.87 2.33 -4.66
CA TYR A 170 -22.44 2.53 -4.95
C TYR A 170 -22.03 1.76 -6.22
N HIS A 171 -22.39 0.49 -6.36
CA HIS A 171 -22.06 -0.28 -7.56
C HIS A 171 -22.66 0.35 -8.82
N THR A 172 -23.93 0.80 -8.76
CA THR A 172 -24.56 1.47 -9.89
C THR A 172 -23.81 2.75 -10.29
N LYS A 173 -23.42 3.58 -9.33
CA LYS A 173 -22.65 4.80 -9.60
C LYS A 173 -21.25 4.50 -10.13
N ARG A 174 -20.62 3.44 -9.62
CA ARG A 174 -19.28 3.02 -10.03
C ARG A 174 -19.20 2.58 -11.48
N GLU A 175 -20.28 2.02 -12.07
CA GLU A 175 -20.28 1.55 -13.46
C GLU A 175 -19.95 2.68 -14.45
N VAL A 176 -20.40 3.89 -14.20
CA VAL A 176 -20.08 5.05 -15.05
C VAL A 176 -18.57 5.33 -15.04
N VAL A 177 -17.94 5.25 -13.87
CA VAL A 177 -16.50 5.45 -13.72
C VAL A 177 -15.71 4.33 -14.37
N ARG A 178 -16.17 3.08 -14.23
CA ARG A 178 -15.54 1.91 -14.87
C ARG A 178 -15.60 1.99 -16.38
N ALA A 179 -16.75 2.36 -16.95
CA ALA A 179 -16.91 2.54 -18.39
C ALA A 179 -15.95 3.62 -18.91
N ALA A 180 -15.87 4.75 -18.22
CA ALA A 180 -14.93 5.83 -18.61
C ALA A 180 -13.45 5.39 -18.53
N ALA A 181 -13.08 4.57 -17.53
CA ALA A 181 -11.74 4.02 -17.41
C ALA A 181 -11.43 3.02 -18.54
N GLN A 182 -12.39 2.17 -18.91
CA GLN A 182 -12.26 1.23 -20.03
C GLN A 182 -12.12 1.97 -21.37
N ASP A 183 -12.93 2.99 -21.59
CA ASP A 183 -12.84 3.83 -22.80
C ASP A 183 -11.48 4.54 -22.91
N TYR A 184 -10.96 5.03 -21.78
CA TYR A 184 -9.62 5.63 -21.74
C TYR A 184 -8.53 4.59 -22.06
N ASP A 185 -8.60 3.42 -21.46
CA ASP A 185 -7.62 2.35 -21.66
C ASP A 185 -7.65 1.84 -23.11
N ALA A 186 -8.85 1.65 -23.68
CA ALA A 186 -9.02 1.26 -25.07
C ALA A 186 -8.45 2.31 -26.04
N ALA A 187 -8.70 3.58 -25.78
CA ALA A 187 -8.14 4.67 -26.59
C ALA A 187 -6.61 4.71 -26.51
N ALA A 188 -6.05 4.60 -25.29
CA ALA A 188 -4.62 4.58 -25.08
C ALA A 188 -3.95 3.37 -25.77
N SER A 189 -4.54 2.20 -25.67
CA SER A 189 -4.07 0.97 -26.34
C SER A 189 -4.17 1.07 -27.86
N GLY A 190 -5.13 1.85 -28.38
CA GLY A 190 -5.29 2.18 -29.78
C GLY A 190 -4.34 3.28 -30.30
N GLY A 191 -3.49 3.83 -29.42
CA GLY A 191 -2.55 4.90 -29.78
C GLY A 191 -3.06 6.34 -29.59
N ASP A 192 -4.31 6.50 -29.12
CA ASP A 192 -4.88 7.80 -28.75
C ASP A 192 -4.58 8.10 -27.26
N LEU A 193 -3.35 8.51 -26.99
CA LEU A 193 -2.90 8.88 -25.64
C LEU A 193 -3.42 10.28 -25.28
N ARG A 194 -4.41 10.33 -24.43
CA ARG A 194 -4.90 11.57 -23.82
C ARG A 194 -4.01 11.92 -22.63
N VAL A 195 -2.98 12.72 -22.90
CA VAL A 195 -2.04 13.17 -21.87
C VAL A 195 -2.79 14.12 -20.91
N ILE A 196 -2.93 13.73 -19.65
CA ILE A 196 -3.59 14.52 -18.60
C ILE A 196 -2.69 15.67 -18.14
N TYR A 197 -1.39 15.36 -17.91
CA TYR A 197 -0.40 16.36 -17.54
C TYR A 197 0.35 16.85 -18.79
N ARG A 198 0.29 18.15 -19.04
CA ARG A 198 1.04 18.80 -20.11
C ARG A 198 1.95 19.84 -19.49
N PHE A 199 3.25 19.67 -19.71
CA PHE A 199 4.24 20.60 -19.16
C PHE A 199 3.99 22.03 -19.66
N GLY A 200 3.88 22.96 -18.74
CA GLY A 200 3.66 24.36 -19.04
C GLY A 200 2.22 24.76 -19.38
N GLU A 201 1.26 23.81 -19.38
CA GLU A 201 -0.16 24.13 -19.58
C GLU A 201 -0.91 24.11 -18.22
N GLY A 202 -1.78 25.12 -18.02
CA GLY A 202 -2.59 25.21 -16.80
C GLY A 202 -1.79 25.49 -15.52
N ILE A 203 -0.62 26.07 -15.65
CA ILE A 203 0.17 26.53 -14.50
C ILE A 203 -0.53 27.73 -13.88
N ILE A 204 -0.64 27.72 -12.57
CA ILE A 204 -1.15 28.87 -11.81
C ILE A 204 0.00 29.86 -11.66
N GLU A 205 -0.18 31.04 -12.18
CA GLU A 205 0.79 32.13 -12.06
C GLU A 205 0.60 32.87 -10.74
N ASP A 206 1.67 33.51 -10.26
CA ASP A 206 1.69 34.21 -8.97
C ASP A 206 0.58 35.24 -8.81
N HIS A 207 0.24 35.94 -9.91
CA HIS A 207 -0.82 36.95 -9.94
C HIS A 207 -2.25 36.36 -9.87
N GLU A 208 -2.40 35.05 -10.03
CA GLU A 208 -3.69 34.35 -9.91
C GLU A 208 -3.94 33.85 -8.49
N ILE A 209 -2.96 34.06 -7.59
CA ILE A 209 -3.03 33.64 -6.19
C ILE A 209 -3.27 34.86 -5.32
N GLU A 210 -4.43 34.89 -4.67
CA GLU A 210 -4.75 35.93 -3.70
C GLU A 210 -4.69 35.37 -2.30
N VAL A 211 -3.90 35.99 -1.42
CA VAL A 211 -3.76 35.62 -0.02
C VAL A 211 -4.21 36.77 0.87
N SER A 212 -5.16 36.50 1.76
CA SER A 212 -5.63 37.41 2.79
C SER A 212 -5.47 36.78 4.17
N THR A 213 -5.81 37.50 5.22
CA THR A 213 -5.86 36.93 6.57
C THR A 213 -7.02 35.94 6.75
N GLU A 214 -7.95 35.86 5.80
CA GLU A 214 -9.16 35.06 5.90
C GLU A 214 -9.18 33.87 4.96
N SER A 215 -8.51 33.98 3.79
CA SER A 215 -8.55 32.96 2.76
C SER A 215 -7.37 33.02 1.80
N VAL A 216 -7.13 31.88 1.14
CA VAL A 216 -6.35 31.80 -0.09
C VAL A 216 -7.31 31.45 -1.22
N SER A 217 -7.33 32.27 -2.29
CA SER A 217 -8.10 32.01 -3.50
C SER A 217 -7.20 31.89 -4.72
N LEU A 218 -7.62 31.06 -5.66
CA LEU A 218 -6.95 30.80 -6.93
C LEU A 218 -7.96 31.10 -8.04
N ALA A 219 -7.62 31.95 -8.99
CA ALA A 219 -8.55 32.42 -10.02
C ALA A 219 -9.23 31.31 -10.82
N SER A 220 -8.53 30.17 -11.00
CA SER A 220 -9.03 29.00 -11.74
C SER A 220 -9.87 28.03 -10.90
N PHE A 221 -10.04 28.26 -9.60
CA PHE A 221 -10.80 27.38 -8.70
C PHE A 221 -12.01 28.09 -8.08
N PRO A 222 -13.19 27.44 -8.07
CA PRO A 222 -14.41 28.08 -7.57
C PRO A 222 -14.45 28.25 -6.04
N ASN A 223 -13.63 27.51 -5.31
CA ASN A 223 -13.62 27.50 -3.84
C ASN A 223 -12.29 28.06 -3.32
N SER A 224 -12.37 28.96 -2.36
CA SER A 224 -11.22 29.44 -1.60
C SER A 224 -10.91 28.54 -0.40
N VAL A 225 -9.64 28.52 0.00
CA VAL A 225 -9.20 27.87 1.24
C VAL A 225 -9.43 28.83 2.40
N ASN A 226 -10.26 28.42 3.38
CA ASN A 226 -10.54 29.24 4.57
C ASN A 226 -9.34 29.19 5.53
N LEU A 227 -8.83 30.34 5.92
CA LEU A 227 -7.76 30.50 6.91
C LEU A 227 -8.28 30.91 8.31
N LYS A 228 -9.58 31.11 8.49
CA LYS A 228 -10.17 31.35 9.81
C LYS A 228 -10.17 30.05 10.60
N MET A 229 -9.14 29.86 11.38
CA MET A 229 -9.00 28.67 12.23
C MET A 229 -9.65 28.94 13.60
N ALA A 230 -10.42 27.96 14.07
CA ALA A 230 -10.89 27.99 15.44
C ALA A 230 -9.69 27.80 16.39
N ASN A 231 -9.66 28.56 17.49
CA ASN A 231 -8.66 28.34 18.54
C ASN A 231 -9.04 27.07 19.33
N PRO A 232 -8.27 25.95 19.20
CA PRO A 232 -8.54 24.73 19.96
C PRO A 232 -8.20 24.86 21.45
N PHE A 233 -7.56 25.96 21.85
CA PHE A 233 -7.11 26.24 23.21
C PHE A 233 -7.78 27.49 23.78
N GLY A 234 -9.01 27.78 23.36
CA GLY A 234 -9.74 28.97 23.83
C GLY A 234 -9.99 29.01 25.33
N ASP A 235 -9.92 27.88 26.01
CA ASP A 235 -9.95 27.74 27.46
C ASP A 235 -8.61 28.06 28.16
N MET A 236 -7.53 28.22 27.39
CA MET A 236 -6.16 28.44 27.87
C MET A 236 -5.60 29.83 27.49
N THR A 237 -6.38 30.63 26.74
CA THR A 237 -5.96 31.94 26.23
C THR A 237 -6.99 33.00 26.65
N ASP A 238 -6.53 34.23 26.97
CA ASP A 238 -7.38 35.38 27.24
C ASP A 238 -8.17 35.86 26.01
#